data_58d6adab573758ee001a0a318415b6e4
#
_entry.id   58d6adab573758ee001a0a318415b6e4
#
_cell.length_a   1.000
_cell.length_b   1.000
_cell.length_c   1.000
_cell.angle_alpha   90.00
_cell.angle_beta   90.00
_cell.angle_gamma   90.00
#
_symmetry.space_group_name_H-M   'P 1'
#
loop_
_entity.id
_entity.type
_entity.pdbx_description
1 polymer ?
#
loop_
_entity_poly.entity_id
_entity_poly.type
_entity_poly.pdbx_seq_one_letter_code
_entity_poly.pdbx_strand_id
1 'polypeptide(L)'
;ANNHFSLITDISSYTKSFLCKTCKKQFTRNHSLKSHKCAAVDSTPFVFSGEPHVKTKTVFDKLDNIGVHIKPEDRFYPYRITYDIETYLDKSGLPPPSDQCVYEATHVLMSISVCSNVPGFLSPKCFVSSGDSKEVVCRFVDYLLEVARRVRSYMIKKYRPQIEQLKCVCDNRENKEQQEQVKELV
;
A
#
# COMPACT_ATOMS: atom_id res chain seq x y z
N ALA A 1 -12.83 -29.82 8.81
CA ALA A 1 -11.94 -29.04 9.67
C ALA A 1 -12.78 -28.04 10.47
N ASN A 2 -12.73 -28.17 11.81
CA ASN A 2 -13.46 -27.23 12.68
C ASN A 2 -12.64 -25.93 12.77
N ASN A 3 -13.15 -24.86 12.19
CA ASN A 3 -12.57 -23.54 12.36
C ASN A 3 -12.88 -23.05 13.78
N HIS A 4 -11.89 -23.01 14.65
CA HIS A 4 -12.02 -22.45 15.98
C HIS A 4 -11.64 -20.96 15.94
N PHE A 5 -12.60 -20.10 16.27
CA PHE A 5 -12.35 -18.68 16.54
C PHE A 5 -12.24 -18.52 18.05
N SER A 6 -11.13 -17.95 18.50
CA SER A 6 -10.93 -17.61 19.91
C SER A 6 -11.07 -16.11 20.10
N LEU A 7 -11.95 -15.71 21.02
CA LEU A 7 -12.07 -14.33 21.44
C LEU A 7 -10.88 -13.97 22.31
N ILE A 8 -10.06 -13.02 21.88
CA ILE A 8 -8.97 -12.47 22.69
C ILE A 8 -9.56 -11.41 23.61
N THR A 9 -9.74 -11.73 24.88
CA THR A 9 -10.26 -10.81 25.89
C THR A 9 -9.18 -9.91 26.51
N ASP A 10 -7.92 -10.33 26.43
CA ASP A 10 -6.76 -9.59 26.95
C ASP A 10 -5.61 -9.68 25.94
N ILE A 11 -5.42 -8.62 25.18
CA ILE A 11 -4.36 -8.50 24.18
C ILE A 11 -2.98 -8.56 24.86
N SER A 12 -2.83 -8.00 26.05
CA SER A 12 -1.53 -7.98 26.76
C SER A 12 -1.07 -9.38 27.13
N SER A 13 -1.99 -10.23 27.57
CA SER A 13 -1.70 -11.63 27.89
C SER A 13 -1.40 -12.45 26.61
N TYR A 14 -2.10 -12.17 25.52
CA TYR A 14 -1.91 -12.86 24.25
C TYR A 14 -0.56 -12.50 23.60
N THR A 15 -0.25 -11.21 23.53
CA THR A 15 0.99 -10.72 22.89
C THR A 15 2.21 -10.80 23.82
N LYS A 16 2.01 -11.17 25.10
CA LYS A 16 3.02 -11.06 26.17
C LYS A 16 3.67 -9.68 26.23
N SER A 17 2.89 -8.66 25.92
CA SER A 17 3.31 -7.27 25.86
C SER A 17 2.48 -6.44 26.83
N PHE A 18 3.14 -5.89 27.84
CA PHE A 18 2.53 -5.16 28.94
C PHE A 18 2.88 -3.67 28.81
N LEU A 19 1.85 -2.83 28.74
CA LEU A 19 2.03 -1.40 28.52
C LEU A 19 1.78 -0.62 29.81
N CYS A 20 2.68 0.27 30.19
CA CYS A 20 2.42 1.22 31.26
C CYS A 20 1.36 2.22 30.79
N LYS A 21 0.25 2.34 31.54
CA LYS A 21 -0.85 3.25 31.20
C LYS A 21 -0.44 4.72 31.23
N THR A 22 0.54 5.07 32.06
CA THR A 22 1.02 6.44 32.27
C THR A 22 2.07 6.86 31.24
N CYS A 23 3.21 6.16 31.16
CA CYS A 23 4.31 6.56 30.26
C CYS A 23 4.32 5.81 28.91
N LYS A 24 3.36 4.92 28.66
CA LYS A 24 3.23 4.10 27.43
C LYS A 24 4.44 3.19 27.14
N LYS A 25 5.37 3.06 28.07
CA LYS A 25 6.52 2.16 27.93
C LYS A 25 6.05 0.71 27.89
N GLN A 26 6.57 -0.05 26.93
CA GLN A 26 6.24 -1.45 26.72
C GLN A 26 7.21 -2.36 27.49
N PHE A 27 6.69 -3.44 28.08
CA PHE A 27 7.43 -4.44 28.83
C PHE A 27 7.08 -5.83 28.31
N THR A 28 8.05 -6.70 28.25
CA THR A 28 7.88 -8.11 27.84
C THR A 28 7.41 -9.01 29.00
N ARG A 29 7.50 -8.54 30.25
CA ARG A 29 7.12 -9.28 31.44
C ARG A 29 6.24 -8.44 32.35
N ASN A 30 5.15 -9.01 32.86
CA ASN A 30 4.24 -8.34 33.79
C ASN A 30 4.94 -7.89 35.09
N HIS A 31 5.88 -8.67 35.59
CA HIS A 31 6.68 -8.30 36.77
C HIS A 31 7.45 -6.99 36.52
N SER A 32 8.07 -6.86 35.34
CA SER A 32 8.80 -5.62 35.00
C SER A 32 7.88 -4.40 34.90
N LEU A 33 6.63 -4.58 34.48
CA LEU A 33 5.63 -3.51 34.52
C LEU A 33 5.24 -3.19 35.98
N LYS A 34 5.04 -4.19 36.83
CA LYS A 34 4.65 -3.98 38.25
C LYS A 34 5.78 -3.32 39.05
N SER A 35 7.05 -3.64 38.77
CA SER A 35 8.21 -3.02 39.40
C SER A 35 8.63 -1.70 38.77
N HIS A 36 8.01 -1.32 37.66
CA HIS A 36 8.30 -0.08 36.95
C HIS A 36 7.89 1.13 37.79
N LYS A 37 8.86 1.84 38.29
CA LYS A 37 8.65 3.19 38.85
C LYS A 37 8.49 4.11 37.65
N CYS A 38 7.25 4.37 37.32
CA CYS A 38 6.95 5.42 36.36
C CYS A 38 7.42 6.73 37.00
N ALA A 39 8.62 7.22 36.62
CA ALA A 39 8.92 8.61 36.86
C ALA A 39 7.71 9.34 36.27
N ALA A 40 6.97 10.04 37.11
CA ALA A 40 5.99 10.98 36.62
C ALA A 40 6.74 11.81 35.61
N VAL A 41 6.54 11.50 34.34
CA VAL A 41 6.83 12.46 33.32
C VAL A 41 5.93 13.58 33.74
N ASP A 42 6.52 14.63 34.33
CA ASP A 42 5.86 15.91 34.33
C ASP A 42 5.30 15.96 32.92
N SER A 43 3.99 15.86 32.83
CA SER A 43 3.31 15.98 31.57
C SER A 43 3.54 17.43 31.16
N THR A 44 4.74 17.68 30.66
CA THR A 44 4.91 18.80 29.77
C THR A 44 3.89 18.51 28.71
N PRO A 45 2.79 19.30 28.67
CA PRO A 45 1.77 19.07 27.67
C PRO A 45 2.55 19.01 26.36
N PHE A 46 2.43 17.89 25.63
CA PHE A 46 2.99 17.82 24.31
C PHE A 46 2.18 18.82 23.51
N VAL A 47 2.68 20.04 23.50
CA VAL A 47 2.12 21.10 22.68
C VAL A 47 2.51 20.68 21.28
N PHE A 48 1.56 20.05 20.60
CA PHE A 48 1.62 20.02 19.15
C PHE A 48 1.83 21.46 18.73
N SER A 49 2.99 21.78 18.16
CA SER A 49 3.20 23.04 17.49
C SER A 49 1.95 23.27 16.65
N GLY A 50 1.20 24.33 16.92
CA GLY A 50 -0.21 24.49 16.54
C GLY A 50 -0.55 24.52 15.07
N GLU A 51 0.36 24.10 14.20
CA GLU A 51 0.14 23.71 12.82
C GLU A 51 0.52 22.24 12.66
N PRO A 52 -0.47 21.33 12.83
CA PRO A 52 -0.25 19.94 12.48
C PRO A 52 -0.16 19.84 10.96
N HIS A 53 1.02 19.68 10.46
CA HIS A 53 1.36 19.56 9.05
C HIS A 53 1.14 20.84 8.22
N VAL A 54 2.22 21.53 7.94
CA VAL A 54 2.29 22.29 6.69
C VAL A 54 1.87 21.33 5.58
N LYS A 55 0.72 21.58 4.98
CA LYS A 55 0.24 20.80 3.84
C LYS A 55 1.35 20.87 2.79
N THR A 56 2.09 19.78 2.64
CA THR A 56 3.07 19.69 1.54
C THR A 56 2.30 19.91 0.24
N LYS A 57 2.79 20.85 -0.57
CA LYS A 57 2.19 21.13 -1.87
C LYS A 57 2.08 19.81 -2.64
N THR A 58 0.88 19.47 -3.03
CA THR A 58 0.62 18.27 -3.84
C THR A 58 1.08 18.51 -5.28
N VAL A 59 1.20 17.44 -6.06
CA VAL A 59 1.44 17.56 -7.51
C VAL A 59 0.36 18.44 -8.18
N PHE A 60 -0.89 18.37 -7.71
CA PHE A 60 -1.98 19.20 -8.24
C PHE A 60 -1.80 20.68 -7.92
N ASP A 61 -1.32 21.03 -6.73
CA ASP A 61 -1.01 22.43 -6.38
C ASP A 61 0.13 22.97 -7.25
N LYS A 62 1.13 22.13 -7.58
CA LYS A 62 2.22 22.49 -8.49
C LYS A 62 1.71 22.70 -9.92
N LEU A 63 0.80 21.81 -10.40
CA LEU A 63 0.17 21.95 -11.72
C LEU A 63 -0.70 23.22 -11.81
N ASP A 64 -1.48 23.51 -10.77
CA ASP A 64 -2.31 24.71 -10.68
C ASP A 64 -1.44 25.98 -10.77
N ASN A 65 -0.24 26.00 -10.14
CA ASN A 65 0.70 27.14 -10.18
C ASN A 65 1.23 27.44 -11.59
N ILE A 66 1.33 26.44 -12.46
CA ILE A 66 1.77 26.61 -13.86
C ILE A 66 0.59 26.70 -14.83
N GLY A 67 -0.64 26.89 -14.32
CA GLY A 67 -1.83 27.09 -15.14
C GLY A 67 -2.46 25.80 -15.70
N VAL A 68 -2.02 24.63 -15.24
CA VAL A 68 -2.62 23.34 -15.63
C VAL A 68 -3.60 22.87 -14.55
N HIS A 69 -4.89 23.09 -14.79
CA HIS A 69 -5.94 22.81 -13.82
C HIS A 69 -6.53 21.41 -13.98
N ILE A 70 -6.46 20.61 -12.91
CA ILE A 70 -7.14 19.31 -12.79
C ILE A 70 -8.32 19.46 -11.84
N LYS A 71 -9.52 19.14 -12.30
CA LYS A 71 -10.72 19.20 -11.48
C LYS A 71 -10.61 18.31 -10.23
N PRO A 72 -11.15 18.72 -9.06
CA PRO A 72 -11.07 17.94 -7.83
C PRO A 72 -11.53 16.49 -7.97
N GLU A 73 -12.62 16.24 -8.71
CA GLU A 73 -13.16 14.92 -9.00
C GLU A 73 -12.20 14.04 -9.83
N ASP A 74 -11.31 14.65 -10.60
CA ASP A 74 -10.33 14.00 -11.45
C ASP A 74 -8.95 13.81 -10.77
N ARG A 75 -8.77 14.30 -9.55
CA ARG A 75 -7.53 14.14 -8.78
C ARG A 75 -7.36 12.75 -8.17
N PHE A 76 -8.36 11.88 -8.30
CA PHE A 76 -8.33 10.50 -7.86
C PHE A 76 -8.18 9.56 -9.04
N TYR A 77 -7.35 8.52 -8.86
CA TYR A 77 -7.19 7.50 -9.87
C TYR A 77 -8.46 6.63 -9.94
N PRO A 78 -9.20 6.62 -11.04
CA PRO A 78 -10.54 6.02 -11.09
C PRO A 78 -10.52 4.51 -11.26
N TYR A 79 -9.40 3.93 -11.69
CA TYR A 79 -9.27 2.52 -12.00
C TYR A 79 -8.60 1.76 -10.87
N ARG A 80 -9.10 0.57 -10.59
CA ARG A 80 -8.56 -0.31 -9.56
C ARG A 80 -8.70 -1.77 -9.96
N ILE A 81 -7.78 -2.56 -9.48
CA ILE A 81 -7.78 -4.01 -9.57
C ILE A 81 -7.68 -4.52 -8.14
N THR A 82 -8.54 -5.47 -7.82
CA THR A 82 -8.48 -6.20 -6.55
C THR A 82 -8.16 -7.65 -6.88
N TYR A 83 -7.23 -8.26 -6.17
CA TYR A 83 -6.91 -9.66 -6.36
C TYR A 83 -6.74 -10.35 -5.02
N ASP A 84 -6.92 -11.66 -5.04
CA ASP A 84 -6.76 -12.54 -3.90
C ASP A 84 -5.97 -13.77 -4.31
N ILE A 85 -5.12 -14.27 -3.42
CA ILE A 85 -4.20 -15.37 -3.69
C ILE A 85 -4.49 -16.51 -2.73
N GLU A 86 -4.85 -17.67 -3.28
CA GLU A 86 -5.08 -18.87 -2.52
C GLU A 86 -3.86 -19.79 -2.59
N THR A 87 -3.45 -20.30 -1.44
CA THR A 87 -2.32 -21.21 -1.31
C THR A 87 -2.72 -22.42 -0.46
N TYR A 88 -2.05 -23.54 -0.67
CA TYR A 88 -2.08 -24.65 0.30
C TYR A 88 -0.73 -24.81 0.96
N LEU A 89 -0.74 -25.43 2.14
CA LEU A 89 0.47 -25.68 2.92
C LEU A 89 1.05 -27.05 2.52
N ASP A 90 2.21 -27.03 1.89
CA ASP A 90 3.00 -28.23 1.60
C ASP A 90 4.04 -28.45 2.69
N LYS A 91 4.04 -29.65 3.26
CA LYS A 91 5.01 -30.08 4.28
C LYS A 91 6.16 -30.92 3.71
N SER A 92 6.11 -31.21 2.43
CA SER A 92 7.18 -31.96 1.74
C SER A 92 8.37 -31.06 1.42
N GLY A 93 9.59 -31.62 1.44
CA GLY A 93 10.79 -30.93 1.00
C GLY A 93 11.18 -29.70 1.81
N LEU A 94 10.77 -29.65 3.09
CA LEU A 94 11.14 -28.53 3.96
C LEU A 94 12.66 -28.50 4.20
N PRO A 95 13.25 -27.29 4.30
CA PRO A 95 14.63 -27.15 4.72
C PRO A 95 14.85 -27.77 6.12
N PRO A 96 16.05 -28.29 6.41
CA PRO A 96 16.34 -28.77 7.76
C PRO A 96 16.20 -27.64 8.79
N PRO A 97 15.72 -27.95 10.01
CA PRO A 97 15.61 -26.97 11.06
C PRO A 97 16.99 -26.40 11.43
N SER A 98 17.02 -25.10 11.66
CA SER A 98 18.21 -24.41 12.22
C SER A 98 17.94 -23.99 13.67
N ASP A 99 18.99 -23.60 14.39
CA ASP A 99 18.86 -23.11 15.77
C ASP A 99 17.97 -21.88 15.90
N GLN A 100 17.69 -21.19 14.79
CA GLN A 100 16.93 -19.94 14.77
C GLN A 100 15.58 -20.07 14.07
N CYS A 101 15.35 -21.12 13.26
CA CYS A 101 14.14 -21.22 12.45
C CYS A 101 13.77 -22.69 12.18
N VAL A 102 12.49 -22.98 12.40
CA VAL A 102 11.88 -24.27 12.03
C VAL A 102 10.77 -23.97 11.03
N TYR A 103 10.86 -24.55 9.82
CA TYR A 103 9.83 -24.42 8.80
C TYR A 103 8.77 -25.49 9.02
N GLU A 104 7.52 -25.10 9.21
CA GLU A 104 6.41 -26.05 9.41
C GLU A 104 5.76 -26.46 8.08
N ALA A 105 5.75 -25.56 7.10
CA ALA A 105 5.21 -25.79 5.78
C ALA A 105 5.67 -24.73 4.79
N THR A 106 5.56 -25.02 3.51
CA THR A 106 5.75 -24.07 2.41
C THR A 106 4.40 -23.72 1.80
N HIS A 107 4.15 -22.44 1.54
CA HIS A 107 2.96 -22.02 0.79
C HIS A 107 3.14 -22.31 -0.69
N VAL A 108 2.26 -23.13 -1.25
CA VAL A 108 2.23 -23.43 -2.68
C VAL A 108 1.00 -22.78 -3.30
N LEU A 109 1.20 -22.01 -4.34
CA LEU A 109 0.16 -21.26 -5.03
C LEU A 109 -0.88 -22.21 -5.64
N MET A 110 -2.13 -22.02 -5.30
CA MET A 110 -3.30 -22.72 -5.86
C MET A 110 -3.96 -21.91 -6.97
N SER A 111 -4.35 -20.69 -6.64
CA SER A 111 -5.06 -19.83 -7.59
C SER A 111 -4.88 -18.36 -7.26
N ILE A 112 -5.12 -17.53 -8.28
CA ILE A 112 -5.20 -16.07 -8.14
C ILE A 112 -6.52 -15.64 -8.76
N SER A 113 -7.40 -15.03 -7.95
CA SER A 113 -8.65 -14.43 -8.41
C SER A 113 -8.49 -12.92 -8.54
N VAL A 114 -9.06 -12.33 -9.60
CA VAL A 114 -8.93 -10.90 -9.86
C VAL A 114 -10.24 -10.30 -10.33
N CYS A 115 -10.54 -9.11 -9.82
CA CYS A 115 -11.64 -8.26 -10.24
C CYS A 115 -11.12 -6.87 -10.60
N SER A 116 -11.75 -6.22 -11.56
CA SER A 116 -11.38 -4.89 -12.01
C SER A 116 -12.60 -4.05 -12.33
N ASN A 117 -12.50 -2.72 -12.17
CA ASN A 117 -13.49 -1.77 -12.66
C ASN A 117 -13.11 -1.13 -14.02
N VAL A 118 -12.08 -1.66 -14.68
CA VAL A 118 -11.60 -1.15 -15.98
C VAL A 118 -12.53 -1.64 -17.10
N PRO A 119 -13.04 -0.75 -17.97
CA PRO A 119 -13.86 -1.17 -19.11
C PRO A 119 -13.14 -2.19 -20.01
N GLY A 120 -13.83 -3.30 -20.30
CA GLY A 120 -13.28 -4.46 -21.01
C GLY A 120 -12.67 -5.53 -20.09
N PHE A 121 -12.56 -5.26 -18.77
CA PHE A 121 -12.02 -6.18 -17.77
C PHE A 121 -12.91 -6.30 -16.52
N LEU A 122 -14.22 -6.09 -16.70
CA LEU A 122 -15.19 -6.08 -15.61
C LEU A 122 -15.51 -7.50 -15.09
N SER A 123 -15.38 -8.50 -15.95
CA SER A 123 -15.65 -9.89 -15.55
C SER A 123 -14.53 -10.41 -14.65
N PRO A 124 -14.87 -10.98 -13.48
CA PRO A 124 -13.89 -11.64 -12.64
C PRO A 124 -13.13 -12.72 -13.40
N LYS A 125 -11.85 -12.86 -13.12
CA LYS A 125 -10.99 -13.88 -13.73
C LYS A 125 -10.26 -14.65 -12.64
N CYS A 126 -10.12 -15.95 -12.83
CA CYS A 126 -9.37 -16.81 -11.93
C CYS A 126 -8.28 -17.56 -12.72
N PHE A 127 -7.07 -17.53 -12.18
CA PHE A 127 -5.92 -18.26 -12.69
C PHE A 127 -5.66 -19.42 -11.73
N VAL A 128 -5.85 -20.65 -12.20
CA VAL A 128 -5.68 -21.85 -11.37
C VAL A 128 -4.38 -22.55 -11.77
N SER A 129 -3.65 -23.05 -10.77
CA SER A 129 -2.43 -23.82 -10.96
C SER A 129 -2.78 -25.24 -11.42
N SER A 130 -2.11 -25.71 -12.46
CA SER A 130 -2.13 -27.08 -12.92
C SER A 130 -0.92 -27.90 -12.43
N GLY A 131 -0.20 -27.37 -11.43
CA GLY A 131 1.04 -27.92 -10.88
C GLY A 131 2.26 -27.00 -11.02
N ASP A 132 2.24 -26.07 -11.98
CA ASP A 132 3.28 -25.05 -12.12
C ASP A 132 2.79 -23.67 -11.64
N SER A 133 3.19 -23.31 -10.43
CA SER A 133 2.89 -22.00 -9.84
C SER A 133 3.49 -20.84 -10.63
N LYS A 134 4.61 -21.05 -11.31
CA LYS A 134 5.28 -20.00 -12.09
C LYS A 134 4.45 -19.63 -13.32
N GLU A 135 3.87 -20.61 -14.01
CA GLU A 135 2.98 -20.35 -15.13
C GLU A 135 1.78 -19.48 -14.73
N VAL A 136 1.17 -19.79 -13.59
CA VAL A 136 0.02 -19.02 -13.05
C VAL A 136 0.41 -17.58 -12.81
N VAL A 137 1.56 -17.34 -12.17
CA VAL A 137 2.07 -15.99 -11.90
C VAL A 137 2.34 -15.25 -13.21
N CYS A 138 2.97 -15.88 -14.20
CA CYS A 138 3.22 -15.26 -15.49
C CYS A 138 1.90 -14.83 -16.17
N ARG A 139 0.91 -15.72 -16.24
CA ARG A 139 -0.40 -15.41 -16.84
C ARG A 139 -1.13 -14.28 -16.10
N PHE A 140 -1.04 -14.23 -14.77
CA PHE A 140 -1.59 -13.15 -13.98
C PHE A 140 -0.87 -11.81 -14.24
N VAL A 141 0.46 -11.81 -14.29
CA VAL A 141 1.25 -10.60 -14.60
C VAL A 141 0.95 -10.09 -16.01
N ASP A 142 0.87 -10.98 -17.01
CA ASP A 142 0.50 -10.60 -18.37
C ASP A 142 -0.89 -9.93 -18.42
N TYR A 143 -1.85 -10.48 -17.67
CA TYR A 143 -3.16 -9.87 -17.54
C TYR A 143 -3.10 -8.47 -16.90
N LEU A 144 -2.32 -8.29 -15.83
CA LEU A 144 -2.14 -6.97 -15.20
C LEU A 144 -1.52 -5.97 -16.18
N LEU A 145 -0.53 -6.40 -16.96
CA LEU A 145 0.10 -5.54 -17.97
C LEU A 145 -0.89 -5.14 -19.08
N GLU A 146 -1.73 -6.05 -19.50
CA GLU A 146 -2.78 -5.76 -20.49
C GLU A 146 -3.77 -4.71 -19.95
N VAL A 147 -4.27 -4.90 -18.72
CA VAL A 147 -5.14 -3.95 -18.04
C VAL A 147 -4.45 -2.58 -17.92
N ALA A 148 -3.19 -2.56 -17.49
CA ALA A 148 -2.42 -1.32 -17.33
C ALA A 148 -2.26 -0.55 -18.66
N ARG A 149 -1.97 -1.25 -19.77
CA ARG A 149 -1.91 -0.63 -21.11
C ARG A 149 -3.25 0.00 -21.49
N ARG A 150 -4.36 -0.68 -21.22
CA ARG A 150 -5.71 -0.16 -21.50
C ARG A 150 -6.01 1.07 -20.66
N VAL A 151 -5.75 1.02 -19.38
CA VAL A 151 -5.93 2.15 -18.46
C VAL A 151 -5.08 3.35 -18.90
N ARG A 152 -3.80 3.13 -19.23
CA ARG A 152 -2.92 4.19 -19.76
C ARG A 152 -3.55 4.88 -20.97
N SER A 153 -4.10 4.11 -21.90
CA SER A 153 -4.78 4.67 -23.08
C SER A 153 -5.97 5.55 -22.71
N TYR A 154 -6.80 5.13 -21.75
CA TYR A 154 -7.93 5.91 -21.26
C TYR A 154 -7.48 7.18 -20.55
N MET A 155 -6.46 7.10 -19.71
CA MET A 155 -5.92 8.25 -18.99
C MET A 155 -5.32 9.28 -19.93
N ILE A 156 -4.52 8.86 -20.92
CA ILE A 156 -3.97 9.76 -21.94
C ILE A 156 -5.10 10.44 -22.72
N LYS A 157 -6.14 9.71 -23.12
CA LYS A 157 -7.29 10.28 -23.82
C LYS A 157 -8.04 11.30 -22.96
N LYS A 158 -8.27 10.97 -21.68
CA LYS A 158 -8.99 11.83 -20.73
C LYS A 158 -8.25 13.12 -20.45
N TYR A 159 -6.94 13.05 -20.24
CA TYR A 159 -6.10 14.20 -19.85
C TYR A 159 -5.33 14.84 -21.01
N ARG A 160 -5.69 14.51 -22.26
CA ARG A 160 -5.03 15.08 -23.44
C ARG A 160 -4.92 16.61 -23.41
N PRO A 161 -5.98 17.39 -23.08
CA PRO A 161 -5.88 18.84 -23.03
C PRO A 161 -4.83 19.35 -22.04
N GLN A 162 -4.79 18.72 -20.83
CA GLN A 162 -3.83 19.11 -19.79
C GLN A 162 -2.39 18.73 -20.17
N ILE A 163 -2.22 17.58 -20.85
CA ILE A 163 -0.92 17.15 -21.37
C ILE A 163 -0.41 18.11 -22.44
N GLU A 164 -1.30 18.59 -23.31
CA GLU A 164 -0.97 19.57 -24.34
C GLU A 164 -0.60 20.94 -23.72
N GLN A 165 -1.37 21.40 -22.73
CA GLN A 165 -1.01 22.60 -21.96
C GLN A 165 0.35 22.48 -21.31
N LEU A 166 0.64 21.35 -20.66
CA LEU A 166 1.94 21.11 -20.01
C LEU A 166 3.09 21.13 -21.02
N LYS A 167 2.90 20.55 -22.21
CA LYS A 167 3.89 20.62 -23.30
C LYS A 167 4.15 22.06 -23.73
N CYS A 168 3.09 22.87 -23.93
CA CYS A 168 3.23 24.26 -24.28
C CYS A 168 4.03 25.05 -23.24
N VAL A 169 3.84 24.77 -21.94
CA VAL A 169 4.63 25.39 -20.85
C VAL A 169 6.08 24.96 -20.93
N CYS A 170 6.36 23.67 -21.22
CA CYS A 170 7.73 23.18 -21.38
C CYS A 170 8.46 23.78 -22.60
N ASP A 171 7.74 23.98 -23.70
CA ASP A 171 8.31 24.48 -24.96
C ASP A 171 8.52 26.00 -24.94
N ASN A 172 7.83 26.70 -24.05
CA ASN A 172 7.92 28.15 -23.95
C ASN A 172 9.18 28.54 -23.18
N ARG A 173 10.31 28.75 -23.92
CA ARG A 173 11.65 28.97 -23.38
C ARG A 173 11.82 30.29 -22.61
N GLU A 174 10.84 31.18 -22.65
CA GLU A 174 10.92 32.50 -21.98
C GLU A 174 10.68 32.42 -20.46
N ASN A 175 10.15 31.33 -19.94
CA ASN A 175 9.79 31.18 -18.53
C ASN A 175 10.60 30.09 -17.83
N LYS A 176 11.88 30.39 -17.52
CA LYS A 176 12.79 29.45 -16.84
C LYS A 176 12.26 28.92 -15.50
N GLU A 177 11.55 29.77 -14.78
CA GLU A 177 11.01 29.43 -13.46
C GLU A 177 9.89 28.37 -13.53
N GLN A 178 9.04 28.46 -14.55
CA GLN A 178 8.01 27.46 -14.82
C GLN A 178 8.62 26.13 -15.33
N GLN A 179 9.70 26.19 -16.10
CA GLN A 179 10.42 24.99 -16.55
C GLN A 179 11.10 24.23 -15.41
N GLU A 180 11.64 24.91 -14.41
CA GLU A 180 12.19 24.27 -13.21
C GLU A 180 11.09 23.57 -12.42
N GLN A 181 9.93 24.20 -12.23
CA GLN A 181 8.78 23.60 -11.56
C GLN A 181 8.25 22.36 -12.30
N VAL A 182 8.29 22.33 -13.63
CA VAL A 182 7.90 21.16 -14.43
C VAL A 182 8.91 20.03 -14.28
N LYS A 183 10.21 20.31 -14.21
CA LYS A 183 11.25 19.28 -13.99
C LYS A 183 11.12 18.58 -12.63
N GLU A 184 10.59 19.25 -11.62
CA GLU A 184 10.30 18.65 -10.33
C GLU A 184 9.04 17.74 -10.33
N LEU A 185 8.26 17.75 -11.40
CA LEU A 185 7.02 16.97 -11.55
C LEU A 185 7.23 15.64 -12.30
N VAL A 186 8.36 15.46 -12.97
CA VAL A 186 8.74 14.28 -13.75
C VAL A 186 9.74 13.43 -13.00
#